data_b6f03b06e347d32bf66c95f9d269f122
#
_entry.id   b6f03b06e347d32bf66c95f9d269f122
#
_cell.length_a   1.000
_cell.length_b   1.000
_cell.length_c   1.000
_cell.angle_alpha   90.00
_cell.angle_beta   90.00
_cell.angle_gamma   90.00
#
_symmetry.space_group_name_H-M   'P 1'
#
loop_
_entity.id
_entity.type
_entity.pdbx_description
1 polymer ?
#
loop_
_entity_poly.entity_id
_entity_poly.type
_entity_poly.pdbx_seq_one_letter_code
_entity_poly.pdbx_strand_id
1 'polypeptide(L)' 'MSVGKKLRELRGERTQDDISKKLGITKSAYAMYEQDKRIPRDEIKIRISNLFGVSVQDLFYA' A
#
# COMPACT_ATOMS: atom_id res chain seq x y z
N MET A 1 -11.97 -5.88 7.74
CA MET A 1 -10.62 -5.28 7.78
C MET A 1 -10.40 -4.46 6.53
N SER A 2 -9.92 -3.23 6.67
CA SER A 2 -9.74 -2.35 5.52
C SER A 2 -8.39 -2.59 4.84
N VAL A 3 -8.29 -2.18 3.57
CA VAL A 3 -7.04 -2.20 2.83
C VAL A 3 -5.99 -1.35 3.54
N GLY A 4 -6.38 -0.16 3.99
CA GLY A 4 -5.46 0.75 4.68
C GLY A 4 -4.87 0.13 5.93
N LYS A 5 -5.66 -0.58 6.69
CA LYS A 5 -5.19 -1.26 7.89
C LYS A 5 -4.19 -2.35 7.54
N LYS A 6 -4.48 -3.13 6.50
CA LYS A 6 -3.55 -4.16 6.02
C LYS A 6 -2.21 -3.54 5.60
N LEU A 7 -2.25 -2.42 4.89
CA LEU A 7 -1.05 -1.73 4.45
C LEU A 7 -0.21 -1.24 5.63
N ARG A 8 -0.86 -0.67 6.65
CA ARG A 8 -0.15 -0.23 7.86
C ARG A 8 0.52 -1.39 8.57
N GLU A 9 -0.15 -2.52 8.68
CA GLU A 9 0.41 -3.71 9.31
C GLU A 9 1.61 -4.24 8.53
N LEU A 10 1.51 -4.30 7.20
CA LEU A 10 2.61 -4.77 6.36
C LEU A 10 3.80 -3.81 6.38
N ARG A 11 3.53 -2.51 6.46
CA ARG A 11 4.58 -1.51 6.56
C ARG A 11 5.40 -1.70 7.85
N GLY A 12 4.72 -2.04 8.94
CA GLY A 12 5.39 -2.25 10.23
C GLY A 12 6.07 -0.97 10.69
N GLU A 13 7.35 -1.08 11.09
CA GLU A 13 8.12 0.03 11.63
C GLU A 13 8.71 0.95 10.56
N ARG A 14 8.64 0.58 9.29
CA ARG A 14 9.11 1.43 8.20
C ARG A 14 8.22 2.66 8.09
N THR A 15 8.77 3.78 7.59
CA THR A 15 7.98 5.00 7.45
C THR A 15 7.16 4.98 6.16
N GLN A 16 6.12 5.81 6.11
CA GLN A 16 5.36 6.01 4.88
C GLN A 16 6.24 6.56 3.77
N ASP A 17 7.19 7.42 4.13
CA ASP A 17 8.14 8.00 3.17
C ASP A 17 8.99 6.91 2.51
N ASP A 18 9.52 5.97 3.31
CA ASP A 18 10.31 4.86 2.79
C ASP A 18 9.51 4.02 1.80
N ILE A 19 8.28 3.68 2.17
CA ILE A 19 7.42 2.85 1.31
C ILE A 19 7.05 3.59 0.03
N SER A 20 6.70 4.87 0.13
CA SER A 20 6.31 5.66 -1.05
C SER A 20 7.47 5.76 -2.05
N LYS A 21 8.68 5.94 -1.56
CA LYS A 21 9.87 5.99 -2.43
C LYS A 21 10.09 4.68 -3.16
N LYS A 22 9.91 3.56 -2.46
CA LYS A 22 10.06 2.24 -3.08
C LYS A 22 8.98 1.97 -4.13
N LEU A 23 7.81 2.56 -3.96
CA LEU A 23 6.70 2.42 -4.90
C LEU A 23 6.78 3.43 -6.05
N GLY A 24 7.62 4.45 -5.93
CA GLY A 24 7.72 5.49 -6.96
C GLY A 24 6.54 6.44 -6.96
N ILE A 25 5.94 6.68 -5.80
CA ILE A 25 4.79 7.58 -5.65
C ILE A 25 5.08 8.59 -4.55
N THR A 26 4.21 9.59 -4.41
CA THR A 26 4.36 10.59 -3.34
C THR A 26 3.95 9.99 -2.00
N LYS A 27 4.51 10.55 -0.92
CA LYS A 27 4.11 10.18 0.43
C LYS A 27 2.62 10.43 0.66
N SER A 28 2.12 11.56 0.15
CA SER A 28 0.70 11.90 0.28
C SER A 28 -0.21 10.85 -0.37
N ALA A 29 0.15 10.38 -1.55
CA ALA A 29 -0.64 9.35 -2.23
C ALA A 29 -0.66 8.06 -1.40
N TYR A 30 0.50 7.63 -0.92
CA TYR A 30 0.58 6.42 -0.11
C TYR A 30 -0.22 6.56 1.19
N ALA A 31 -0.10 7.74 1.86
CA ALA A 31 -0.85 7.99 3.08
C ALA A 31 -2.37 7.88 2.86
N MET A 32 -2.86 8.34 1.72
CA MET A 32 -4.27 8.20 1.38
C MET A 32 -4.70 6.75 1.24
N TYR A 33 -3.82 5.89 0.74
CA TYR A 33 -4.11 4.46 0.66
C TYR A 33 -4.27 3.86 2.05
N GLU A 34 -3.42 4.24 3.00
CA GLU A 34 -3.52 3.76 4.38
C GLU A 34 -4.74 4.30 5.10
N GLN A 35 -5.25 5.46 4.69
CA GLN A 35 -6.45 6.08 5.28
C GLN A 35 -7.75 5.61 4.61
N ASP A 36 -7.67 4.74 3.63
CA ASP A 36 -8.83 4.28 2.84
C ASP A 36 -9.55 5.42 2.11
N LYS A 37 -8.82 6.52 1.87
CA LYS A 37 -9.35 7.66 1.13
C LYS A 37 -9.17 7.53 -0.37
N ARG A 38 -8.31 6.63 -0.79
CA ARG A 38 -7.99 6.44 -2.20
C ARG A 38 -7.62 4.98 -2.43
N ILE A 39 -8.02 4.46 -3.59
CA ILE A 39 -7.65 3.10 -4.01
C ILE A 39 -6.54 3.22 -5.05
N PRO A 40 -5.43 2.49 -4.89
CA PRO A 40 -4.38 2.50 -5.91
C PRO A 40 -4.91 1.96 -7.23
N ARG A 41 -4.43 2.51 -8.34
CA ARG A 41 -4.71 1.92 -9.65
C ARG A 41 -3.94 0.61 -9.79
N ASP A 42 -4.31 -0.17 -10.79
CA ASP A 42 -3.81 -1.54 -10.93
C ASP A 42 -2.28 -1.64 -10.94
N GLU A 43 -1.62 -0.75 -11.64
CA GLU A 43 -0.16 -0.72 -11.69
C GLU A 43 0.46 -0.58 -10.31
N ILE A 44 -0.09 0.29 -9.49
CA ILE A 44 0.41 0.52 -8.14
C ILE A 44 0.06 -0.65 -7.23
N LYS A 45 -1.11 -1.26 -7.40
CA LYS A 45 -1.47 -2.47 -6.64
C LYS A 45 -0.44 -3.57 -6.86
N ILE A 46 0.01 -3.75 -8.09
CA ILE A 46 1.02 -4.76 -8.41
C ILE A 46 2.34 -4.44 -7.72
N ARG A 47 2.75 -3.19 -7.74
CA ARG A 47 3.99 -2.76 -7.05
C ARG A 47 3.90 -2.99 -5.55
N ILE A 48 2.76 -2.68 -4.94
CA ILE A 48 2.54 -2.89 -3.51
C ILE A 48 2.61 -4.38 -3.19
N SER A 49 1.95 -5.20 -3.99
CA SER A 49 1.96 -6.65 -3.84
C SER A 49 3.40 -7.20 -3.88
N ASN A 50 4.18 -6.77 -4.85
CA ASN A 50 5.56 -7.22 -4.99
C ASN A 50 6.43 -6.77 -3.82
N LEU A 51 6.24 -5.53 -3.37
CA LEU A 51 7.03 -4.98 -2.27
C LEU A 51 6.78 -5.73 -0.97
N PHE A 52 5.53 -6.01 -0.65
CA PHE A 52 5.17 -6.64 0.62
C PHE A 52 5.11 -8.17 0.55
N GLY A 53 5.23 -8.74 -0.64
CA GLY A 53 5.18 -10.20 -0.80
C GLY A 53 3.82 -10.80 -0.52
N VAL A 54 2.75 -10.05 -0.77
CA VAL A 54 1.37 -10.48 -0.57
C VAL A 54 0.63 -10.30 -1.88
N SER A 55 -0.25 -11.23 -2.24
CA SER A 55 -0.95 -11.16 -3.52
C SER A 55 -1.91 -9.96 -3.57
N VAL A 56 -2.15 -9.47 -4.80
CA VAL A 56 -3.14 -8.42 -5.02
C VAL A 56 -4.51 -8.87 -4.53
N GLN A 57 -4.86 -10.14 -4.77
CA GLN A 57 -6.12 -10.71 -4.32
C GLN A 57 -6.28 -10.59 -2.81
N ASP A 58 -5.26 -10.97 -2.05
CA ASP A 58 -5.33 -10.95 -0.59
C ASP A 58 -5.35 -9.53 -0.03
N LEU A 59 -4.65 -8.60 -0.68
CA LEU A 59 -4.60 -7.21 -0.22
C LEU A 59 -5.88 -6.44 -0.51
N PHE A 60 -6.39 -6.57 -1.74
CA PHE A 60 -7.42 -5.64 -2.23
C PHE A 60 -8.79 -6.29 -2.45
N TYR A 61 -8.86 -7.60 -2.52
CA TYR A 61 -10.10 -8.30 -2.91
C TYR A 61 -10.54 -9.40 -1.94
N ALA A 62 -9.84 -9.54 -0.84
CA ALA A 62 -10.22 -10.55 0.16
C ALA A 62 -11.25 -10.02 1.13
#